data_9c7ac8b302059cb0931b15d1438b0f7a
#
_entry.id   9c7ac8b302059cb0931b15d1438b0f7a
#
_cell.length_a   1.000
_cell.length_b   1.000
_cell.length_c   1.000
_cell.angle_alpha   90.00
_cell.angle_beta   90.00
_cell.angle_gamma   90.00
#
_symmetry.space_group_name_H-M   'P 1'
#
loop_
_entity.id
_entity.type
_entity.pdbx_description
1 polymer ?
#
loop_
_entity_poly.entity_id
_entity_poly.type
_entity_poly.pdbx_seq_one_letter_code
_entity_poly.pdbx_strand_id
1 'polypeptide(L)'
;PNIVVGLAFFYGGAAQFVAGMFELAVANTFGGVALSSYAGFWCSWAAIQVDSFGIVSAYGTNKQELAYAIGIFLTGWFIFTFFLTVMTLKSTLAFFLLFFFLSLTFLLLLIAEFNGSDSVKKAAGVFGIITAFVAWYNAYAGIANSQNTYLTVKALPLPDLQAKRD
;
A
#
# COMPACT_ATOMS: atom_id res chain seq x y z
N PRO A 1 -14.35 -7.97 6.59
CA PRO A 1 -15.45 -7.01 6.82
C PRO A 1 -15.83 -6.35 5.50
N ASN A 2 -17.04 -6.63 5.03
CA ASN A 2 -17.49 -6.24 3.69
C ASN A 2 -17.63 -4.73 3.51
N ILE A 3 -17.67 -3.96 4.60
CA ILE A 3 -17.80 -2.49 4.56
C ILE A 3 -16.66 -1.80 3.81
N VAL A 4 -15.45 -2.37 3.81
CA VAL A 4 -14.29 -1.78 3.14
C VAL A 4 -14.25 -2.00 1.63
N VAL A 5 -15.10 -2.90 1.09
CA VAL A 5 -15.12 -3.21 -0.34
C VAL A 5 -15.48 -1.97 -1.18
N GLY A 6 -16.45 -1.18 -0.73
CA GLY A 6 -16.80 0.08 -1.39
C GLY A 6 -15.64 1.07 -1.42
N LEU A 7 -14.93 1.25 -0.30
CA LEU A 7 -13.74 2.11 -0.24
C LEU A 7 -12.61 1.58 -1.13
N ALA A 8 -12.45 0.26 -1.20
CA ALA A 8 -11.45 -0.37 -2.05
C ALA A 8 -11.71 -0.10 -3.54
N PHE A 9 -12.96 -0.16 -4.01
CA PHE A 9 -13.29 0.20 -5.39
C PHE A 9 -13.18 1.70 -5.66
N PHE A 10 -13.82 2.54 -4.83
CA PHE A 10 -14.06 3.93 -5.18
C PHE A 10 -12.96 4.87 -4.68
N TYR A 11 -12.40 4.65 -3.51
CA TYR A 11 -11.35 5.52 -2.98
C TYR A 11 -9.95 4.95 -3.29
N GLY A 12 -9.63 3.76 -2.80
CA GLY A 12 -8.36 3.07 -3.08
C GLY A 12 -8.19 2.71 -4.56
N GLY A 13 -9.29 2.43 -5.28
CA GLY A 13 -9.29 2.17 -6.71
C GLY A 13 -9.43 3.45 -7.52
N ALA A 14 -10.66 3.89 -7.80
CA ALA A 14 -10.93 4.93 -8.78
C ALA A 14 -10.28 6.28 -8.45
N ALA A 15 -10.48 6.82 -7.24
CA ALA A 15 -9.92 8.13 -6.87
C ALA A 15 -8.39 8.11 -6.86
N GLN A 16 -7.78 7.05 -6.35
CA GLN A 16 -6.33 6.90 -6.31
C GLN A 16 -5.74 6.73 -7.72
N PHE A 17 -6.44 6.04 -8.63
CA PHE A 17 -6.02 5.95 -10.03
C PHE A 17 -5.97 7.32 -10.70
N VAL A 18 -7.02 8.12 -10.53
CA VAL A 18 -7.06 9.49 -11.07
C VAL A 18 -5.92 10.33 -10.49
N ALA A 19 -5.66 10.25 -9.17
CA ALA A 19 -4.54 10.93 -8.55
C ALA A 19 -3.20 10.49 -9.16
N GLY A 20 -3.01 9.20 -9.45
CA GLY A 20 -1.84 8.69 -10.15
C GLY A 20 -1.65 9.27 -11.54
N MET A 21 -2.74 9.47 -12.29
CA MET A 21 -2.68 10.10 -13.61
C MET A 21 -2.27 11.58 -13.51
N PHE A 22 -2.75 12.32 -12.50
CA PHE A 22 -2.30 13.70 -12.26
C PHE A 22 -0.83 13.76 -11.89
N GLU A 23 -0.32 12.82 -11.08
CA GLU A 23 1.12 12.76 -10.75
C GLU A 23 1.97 12.53 -12.01
N LEU A 24 1.55 11.66 -12.93
CA LEU A 24 2.23 11.49 -14.22
C LEU A 24 2.18 12.77 -15.06
N ALA A 25 1.06 13.48 -15.06
CA ALA A 25 0.91 14.73 -15.82
C ALA A 25 1.85 15.84 -15.32
N VAL A 26 2.21 15.84 -14.04
CA VAL A 26 3.19 16.78 -13.46
C VAL A 26 4.60 16.19 -13.39
N ALA A 27 4.88 15.13 -14.16
CA ALA A 27 6.18 14.45 -14.26
C ALA A 27 6.68 13.81 -12.93
N ASN A 28 5.80 13.57 -11.96
CA ASN A 28 6.11 12.76 -10.78
C ASN A 28 5.91 11.27 -11.10
N THR A 29 6.89 10.67 -11.79
CA THR A 29 6.82 9.27 -12.22
C THR A 29 6.66 8.30 -11.05
N PHE A 30 7.37 8.52 -9.93
CA PHE A 30 7.25 7.67 -8.76
C PHE A 30 5.83 7.69 -8.19
N GLY A 31 5.27 8.88 -7.95
CA GLY A 31 3.90 9.05 -7.46
C GLY A 31 2.88 8.44 -8.41
N GLY A 32 3.03 8.69 -9.71
CA GLY A 32 2.16 8.15 -10.74
C GLY A 32 2.15 6.63 -10.79
N VAL A 33 3.32 5.99 -10.82
CA VAL A 33 3.45 4.51 -10.83
C VAL A 33 2.93 3.91 -9.52
N ALA A 34 3.29 4.47 -8.38
CA ALA A 34 2.84 3.95 -7.09
C ALA A 34 1.31 4.03 -6.96
N LEU A 35 0.73 5.22 -7.16
CA LEU A 35 -0.71 5.43 -6.98
C LEU A 35 -1.55 4.62 -7.98
N SER A 36 -1.20 4.61 -9.27
CA SER A 36 -1.95 3.86 -10.28
C SER A 36 -1.85 2.34 -10.07
N SER A 37 -0.68 1.83 -9.67
CA SER A 37 -0.49 0.40 -9.39
C SER A 37 -1.28 -0.03 -8.15
N TYR A 38 -1.20 0.72 -7.05
CA TYR A 38 -2.01 0.39 -5.85
C TYR A 38 -3.51 0.59 -6.09
N ALA A 39 -3.91 1.48 -6.99
CA ALA A 39 -5.31 1.55 -7.42
C ALA A 39 -5.76 0.23 -8.08
N GLY A 40 -4.93 -0.34 -8.95
CA GLY A 40 -5.13 -1.68 -9.51
C GLY A 40 -5.19 -2.78 -8.44
N PHE A 41 -4.30 -2.72 -7.43
CA PHE A 41 -4.37 -3.61 -6.27
C PHE A 41 -5.73 -3.54 -5.56
N TRP A 42 -6.17 -2.34 -5.21
CA TRP A 42 -7.43 -2.16 -4.48
C TRP A 42 -8.65 -2.62 -5.25
N CYS A 43 -8.71 -2.32 -6.56
CA CYS A 43 -9.79 -2.82 -7.42
C CYS A 43 -9.77 -4.35 -7.52
N SER A 44 -8.59 -4.96 -7.70
CA SER A 44 -8.44 -6.41 -7.77
C SER A 44 -8.80 -7.08 -6.45
N TRP A 45 -8.34 -6.52 -5.33
CA TRP A 45 -8.67 -7.01 -3.99
C TRP A 45 -10.17 -6.93 -3.70
N ALA A 46 -10.79 -5.80 -4.06
CA ALA A 46 -12.24 -5.63 -3.93
C ALA A 46 -13.01 -6.64 -4.78
N ALA A 47 -12.59 -6.87 -6.03
CA ALA A 47 -13.21 -7.85 -6.91
C ALA A 47 -13.15 -9.28 -6.33
N ILE A 48 -12.04 -9.67 -5.69
CA ILE A 48 -11.91 -10.96 -5.00
C ILE A 48 -12.96 -11.10 -3.88
N GLN A 49 -13.32 -9.99 -3.19
CA GLN A 49 -14.26 -10.00 -2.06
C GLN A 49 -15.74 -9.96 -2.48
N VAL A 50 -16.04 -9.74 -3.74
CA VAL A 50 -17.41 -9.61 -4.25
C VAL A 50 -17.88 -10.93 -4.88
N ASP A 51 -18.87 -11.55 -4.28
CA ASP A 51 -19.38 -12.88 -4.70
C ASP A 51 -19.83 -12.93 -6.17
N SER A 52 -20.37 -11.82 -6.70
CA SER A 52 -20.85 -11.77 -8.09
C SER A 52 -19.74 -11.88 -9.15
N PHE A 53 -18.47 -11.62 -8.77
CA PHE A 53 -17.33 -11.90 -9.66
C PHE A 53 -16.97 -13.39 -9.73
N GLY A 54 -17.47 -14.21 -8.81
CA GLY A 54 -17.28 -15.66 -8.83
C GLY A 54 -15.84 -16.13 -8.54
N ILE A 55 -14.92 -15.22 -8.14
CA ILE A 55 -13.49 -15.55 -7.99
C ILE A 55 -13.29 -16.55 -6.85
N VAL A 56 -13.84 -16.26 -5.66
CA VAL A 56 -13.72 -17.15 -4.50
C VAL A 56 -14.51 -18.44 -4.72
N SER A 57 -15.71 -18.35 -5.30
CA SER A 57 -16.58 -19.52 -5.54
C SER A 57 -16.01 -20.51 -6.58
N ALA A 58 -15.12 -20.04 -7.49
CA ALA A 58 -14.44 -20.91 -8.44
C ALA A 58 -13.52 -21.95 -7.76
N TYR A 59 -13.05 -21.70 -6.55
CA TYR A 59 -12.24 -22.65 -5.76
C TYR A 59 -13.09 -23.67 -4.99
N GLY A 60 -14.43 -23.53 -5.01
CA GLY A 60 -15.36 -24.45 -4.36
C GLY A 60 -15.06 -24.62 -2.86
N THR A 61 -14.86 -25.88 -2.43
CA THR A 61 -14.52 -26.20 -1.03
C THR A 61 -13.02 -26.24 -0.75
N ASN A 62 -12.17 -26.03 -1.77
CA ASN A 62 -10.72 -26.14 -1.65
C ASN A 62 -10.12 -24.84 -1.08
N LYS A 63 -10.28 -24.64 0.23
CA LYS A 63 -9.76 -23.46 0.94
C LYS A 63 -8.23 -23.32 0.87
N GLN A 64 -7.51 -24.42 0.75
CA GLN A 64 -6.04 -24.42 0.68
C GLN A 64 -5.57 -23.84 -0.67
N GLU A 65 -6.21 -24.22 -1.75
CA GLU A 65 -5.90 -23.70 -3.07
C GLU A 65 -6.20 -22.20 -3.18
N LEU A 66 -7.34 -21.75 -2.63
CA LEU A 66 -7.67 -20.35 -2.54
C LEU A 66 -6.61 -19.56 -1.74
N ALA A 67 -6.20 -20.08 -0.58
CA ALA A 67 -5.17 -19.44 0.25
C ALA A 67 -3.83 -19.33 -0.50
N TYR A 68 -3.41 -20.36 -1.22
CA TYR A 68 -2.20 -20.32 -2.04
C TYR A 68 -2.32 -19.31 -3.19
N ALA A 69 -3.47 -19.25 -3.87
CA ALA A 69 -3.71 -18.26 -4.92
C ALA A 69 -3.63 -16.83 -4.40
N ILE A 70 -4.25 -16.55 -3.24
CA ILE A 70 -4.13 -15.25 -2.55
C ILE A 70 -2.68 -14.99 -2.13
N GLY A 71 -1.98 -15.99 -1.60
CA GLY A 71 -0.57 -15.88 -1.21
C GLY A 71 0.34 -15.50 -2.40
N ILE A 72 0.13 -16.11 -3.57
CA ILE A 72 0.86 -15.77 -4.80
C ILE A 72 0.53 -14.33 -5.26
N PHE A 73 -0.73 -13.95 -5.25
CA PHE A 73 -1.16 -12.58 -5.55
C PHE A 73 -0.46 -11.56 -4.63
N LEU A 74 -0.44 -11.80 -3.32
CA LEU A 74 0.22 -10.93 -2.34
C LEU A 74 1.75 -10.93 -2.48
N THR A 75 2.35 -12.03 -2.96
CA THR A 75 3.79 -12.10 -3.24
C THR A 75 4.20 -11.10 -4.32
N GLY A 76 3.45 -11.00 -5.40
CA GLY A 76 3.69 -9.99 -6.43
C GLY A 76 3.65 -8.56 -5.87
N TRP A 77 2.66 -8.27 -5.02
CA TRP A 77 2.54 -6.95 -4.38
C TRP A 77 3.62 -6.68 -3.33
N PHE A 78 4.08 -7.70 -2.62
CA PHE A 78 5.24 -7.57 -1.74
C PHE A 78 6.51 -7.20 -2.53
N ILE A 79 6.80 -7.90 -3.62
CA ILE A 79 7.98 -7.61 -4.47
C ILE A 79 7.91 -6.18 -5.01
N PHE A 80 6.77 -5.78 -5.57
CA PHE A 80 6.57 -4.42 -6.08
C PHE A 80 6.78 -3.36 -4.98
N THR A 81 6.16 -3.55 -3.81
CA THR A 81 6.27 -2.62 -2.69
C THR A 81 7.69 -2.57 -2.12
N PHE A 82 8.39 -3.70 -2.09
CA PHE A 82 9.78 -3.76 -1.67
C PHE A 82 10.69 -2.89 -2.56
N PHE A 83 10.52 -2.99 -3.89
CA PHE A 83 11.26 -2.12 -4.81
C PHE A 83 10.93 -0.64 -4.59
N LEU A 84 9.66 -0.29 -4.42
CA LEU A 84 9.28 1.09 -4.09
C LEU A 84 9.89 1.54 -2.76
N THR A 85 9.94 0.68 -1.73
CA THR A 85 10.59 0.98 -0.46
C THR A 85 12.06 1.38 -0.66
N VAL A 86 12.80 0.60 -1.45
CA VAL A 86 14.21 0.90 -1.78
C VAL A 86 14.35 2.26 -2.49
N MET A 87 13.41 2.59 -3.39
CA MET A 87 13.41 3.88 -4.09
C MET A 87 13.13 5.08 -3.18
N THR A 88 12.54 4.87 -1.99
CA THR A 88 12.29 5.95 -1.02
C THR A 88 13.47 6.27 -0.11
N LEU A 89 14.60 5.56 -0.20
CA LEU A 89 15.80 5.76 0.64
C LEU A 89 16.44 7.16 0.53
N LYS A 90 16.17 7.89 -0.54
CA LYS A 90 16.60 9.29 -0.74
C LYS A 90 15.47 10.31 -0.52
N SER A 91 14.39 9.90 0.11
CA SER A 91 13.21 10.73 0.40
C SER A 91 13.18 11.19 1.86
N THR A 92 11.98 11.40 2.41
CA THR A 92 11.79 11.71 3.82
C THR A 92 11.62 10.45 4.66
N LEU A 93 11.97 10.54 5.95
CA LEU A 93 11.82 9.42 6.88
C LEU A 93 10.36 8.91 6.91
N ALA A 94 9.37 9.81 6.96
CA ALA A 94 7.97 9.42 7.00
C ALA A 94 7.53 8.71 5.72
N PHE A 95 8.02 9.14 4.55
CA PHE A 95 7.70 8.51 3.29
C PHE A 95 8.37 7.14 3.15
N PHE A 96 9.62 7.00 3.60
CA PHE A 96 10.28 5.69 3.69
C PHE A 96 9.54 4.74 4.64
N LEU A 97 9.17 5.20 5.85
CA LEU A 97 8.45 4.37 6.82
C LEU A 97 7.08 3.91 6.29
N LEU A 98 6.40 4.73 5.49
CA LEU A 98 5.16 4.34 4.83
C LEU A 98 5.35 3.07 3.99
N PHE A 99 6.29 3.08 3.06
CA PHE A 99 6.55 1.95 2.17
C PHE A 99 7.18 0.76 2.90
N PHE A 100 8.02 1.02 3.89
CA PHE A 100 8.61 -0.02 4.73
C PHE A 100 7.54 -0.82 5.49
N PHE A 101 6.64 -0.15 6.21
CA PHE A 101 5.57 -0.84 6.93
C PHE A 101 4.55 -1.47 6.00
N LEU A 102 4.29 -0.88 4.84
CA LEU A 102 3.44 -1.47 3.82
C LEU A 102 4.07 -2.76 3.26
N SER A 103 5.37 -2.75 2.97
CA SER A 103 6.10 -3.93 2.53
C SER A 103 6.06 -5.05 3.58
N LEU A 104 6.28 -4.70 4.85
CA LEU A 104 6.17 -5.65 5.96
C LEU A 104 4.74 -6.20 6.11
N THR A 105 3.73 -5.37 5.90
CA THR A 105 2.33 -5.79 5.90
C THR A 105 2.07 -6.85 4.83
N PHE A 106 2.48 -6.61 3.57
CA PHE A 106 2.34 -7.59 2.50
C PHE A 106 3.11 -8.88 2.78
N LEU A 107 4.34 -8.77 3.30
CA LEU A 107 5.15 -9.93 3.68
C LEU A 107 4.44 -10.80 4.73
N LEU A 108 3.90 -10.20 5.77
CA LEU A 108 3.21 -10.95 6.80
C LEU A 108 1.87 -11.52 6.30
N LEU A 109 1.16 -10.81 5.43
CA LEU A 109 -0.07 -11.33 4.82
C LEU A 109 0.21 -12.56 3.95
N LEU A 110 1.21 -12.52 3.06
CA LEU A 110 1.53 -13.67 2.22
C LEU A 110 1.99 -14.87 3.05
N ILE A 111 2.79 -14.65 4.10
CA ILE A 111 3.20 -15.72 5.03
C ILE A 111 1.97 -16.32 5.75
N ALA A 112 1.03 -15.48 6.16
CA ALA A 112 -0.19 -15.93 6.82
C ALA A 112 -1.04 -16.81 5.91
N GLU A 113 -1.17 -16.45 4.63
CA GLU A 113 -1.94 -17.24 3.67
C GLU A 113 -1.25 -18.60 3.36
N PHE A 114 0.07 -18.63 3.21
CA PHE A 114 0.80 -19.88 2.96
C PHE A 114 0.84 -20.83 4.16
N ASN A 115 0.91 -20.28 5.38
CA ASN A 115 1.03 -21.09 6.61
C ASN A 115 -0.31 -21.31 7.34
N GLY A 116 -1.39 -20.65 6.91
CA GLY A 116 -2.68 -20.70 7.60
C GLY A 116 -2.65 -20.13 9.01
N SER A 117 -1.73 -19.18 9.32
CA SER A 117 -1.51 -18.69 10.68
C SER A 117 -2.30 -17.42 10.98
N ASP A 118 -3.33 -17.55 11.80
CA ASP A 118 -4.13 -16.41 12.30
C ASP A 118 -3.29 -15.40 13.11
N SER A 119 -2.29 -15.87 13.84
CA SER A 119 -1.40 -14.98 14.61
C SER A 119 -0.57 -14.08 13.72
N VAL A 120 -0.02 -14.63 12.63
CA VAL A 120 0.72 -13.84 11.63
C VAL A 120 -0.22 -12.89 10.89
N LYS A 121 -1.44 -13.31 10.57
CA LYS A 121 -2.48 -12.46 9.97
C LYS A 121 -2.86 -11.28 10.87
N LYS A 122 -2.99 -11.49 12.18
CA LYS A 122 -3.20 -10.41 13.15
C LYS A 122 -2.01 -9.45 13.20
N ALA A 123 -0.78 -9.98 13.22
CA ALA A 123 0.43 -9.14 13.17
C ALA A 123 0.47 -8.28 11.88
N ALA A 124 0.14 -8.84 10.72
CA ALA A 124 -0.01 -8.09 9.48
C ALA A 124 -1.02 -6.94 9.61
N GLY A 125 -2.16 -7.20 10.26
CA GLY A 125 -3.18 -6.18 10.54
C GLY A 125 -2.66 -5.03 11.40
N VAL A 126 -1.84 -5.32 12.42
CA VAL A 126 -1.20 -4.29 13.25
C VAL A 126 -0.28 -3.40 12.42
N PHE A 127 0.60 -3.99 11.60
CA PHE A 127 1.47 -3.21 10.71
C PHE A 127 0.68 -2.45 9.66
N GLY A 128 -0.44 -2.98 9.16
CA GLY A 128 -1.36 -2.28 8.27
C GLY A 128 -1.97 -1.02 8.93
N ILE A 129 -2.34 -1.09 10.21
CA ILE A 129 -2.82 0.06 10.98
C ILE A 129 -1.70 1.10 11.15
N ILE A 130 -0.49 0.68 11.50
CA ILE A 130 0.67 1.58 11.59
C ILE A 130 0.90 2.27 10.25
N THR A 131 0.86 1.52 9.14
CA THR A 131 0.97 2.06 7.78
C THR A 131 -0.08 3.14 7.51
N ALA A 132 -1.33 2.93 7.92
CA ALA A 132 -2.41 3.90 7.74
C ALA A 132 -2.14 5.21 8.50
N PHE A 133 -1.68 5.16 9.76
CA PHE A 133 -1.31 6.35 10.52
C PHE A 133 -0.14 7.10 9.87
N VAL A 134 0.88 6.40 9.40
CA VAL A 134 2.01 7.01 8.68
C VAL A 134 1.54 7.62 7.35
N ALA A 135 0.59 6.98 6.66
CA ALA A 135 -0.02 7.51 5.44
C ALA A 135 -0.79 8.82 5.72
N TRP A 136 -1.59 8.87 6.78
CA TRP A 136 -2.29 10.10 7.19
C TRP A 136 -1.32 11.22 7.56
N TYR A 137 -0.23 10.89 8.25
CA TYR A 137 0.82 11.87 8.52
C TYR A 137 1.42 12.43 7.23
N ASN A 138 1.78 11.56 6.26
CA ASN A 138 2.31 12.00 4.97
C ASN A 138 1.30 12.85 4.20
N ALA A 139 0.01 12.46 4.19
CA ALA A 139 -1.05 13.23 3.56
C ALA A 139 -1.19 14.62 4.19
N TYR A 140 -1.21 14.70 5.53
CA TYR A 140 -1.24 15.97 6.23
C TYR A 140 -0.01 16.84 5.91
N ALA A 141 1.19 16.25 5.97
CA ALA A 141 2.44 16.96 5.68
C ALA A 141 2.51 17.48 4.23
N GLY A 142 1.88 16.79 3.29
CA GLY A 142 1.82 17.21 1.88
C GLY A 142 0.81 18.33 1.60
N ILE A 143 -0.22 18.48 2.45
CA ILE A 143 -1.30 19.47 2.24
C ILE A 143 -1.11 20.68 3.15
N ALA A 144 -0.61 20.49 4.37
CA ALA A 144 -0.48 21.53 5.39
C ALA A 144 0.55 22.60 5.01
N ASN A 145 0.12 23.86 5.01
CA ASN A 145 0.99 25.02 4.78
C ASN A 145 0.51 26.22 5.63
N SER A 146 1.29 27.28 5.67
CA SER A 146 0.99 28.47 6.50
C SER A 146 -0.28 29.22 6.09
N GLN A 147 -0.86 28.94 4.95
CA GLN A 147 -2.09 29.59 4.47
C GLN A 147 -3.35 28.83 4.92
N ASN A 148 -3.24 27.51 5.18
CA ASN A 148 -4.39 26.67 5.49
C ASN A 148 -4.38 26.07 6.91
N THR A 149 -3.26 26.14 7.65
CA THR A 149 -3.19 25.61 9.01
C THR A 149 -2.17 26.37 9.87
N TYR A 150 -2.40 26.38 11.19
CA TYR A 150 -1.44 26.84 12.18
C TYR A 150 -0.39 25.80 12.56
N LEU A 151 -0.63 24.52 12.25
CA LEU A 151 0.25 23.41 12.54
C LEU A 151 0.89 22.92 11.24
N THR A 152 2.11 23.32 10.97
CA THR A 152 2.91 22.79 9.86
C THR A 152 3.87 21.73 10.38
N VAL A 153 4.04 20.65 9.63
CA VAL A 153 5.02 19.60 9.92
C VAL A 153 6.21 19.75 9.00
N LYS A 154 7.42 19.57 9.56
CA LYS A 154 8.65 19.57 8.77
C LYS A 154 8.94 18.15 8.31
N ALA A 155 9.16 17.98 7.02
CA ALA A 155 9.73 16.75 6.50
C ALA A 155 11.12 16.52 7.07
N LEU A 156 11.41 15.32 7.56
CA LEU A 156 12.74 14.90 7.99
C LEU A 156 13.39 14.16 6.82
N PRO A 157 14.30 14.81 6.06
CA PRO A 157 14.97 14.14 4.96
C PRO A 157 15.87 13.02 5.47
N LEU A 158 15.94 11.93 4.74
CA LEU A 158 16.92 10.88 5.01
C LEU A 158 18.32 11.36 4.63
N PRO A 159 19.40 10.89 5.32
CA PRO A 159 20.76 11.29 5.02
C PRO A 159 21.14 10.93 3.58
N ASP A 160 21.70 11.87 2.83
CA ASP A 160 22.33 11.58 1.55
C ASP A 160 23.75 11.03 1.79
N LEU A 161 23.90 9.71 1.65
CA LEU A 161 25.17 9.03 1.85
C LEU A 161 26.16 9.28 0.70
N GLN A 162 25.73 9.86 -0.42
CA GLN A 162 26.60 10.21 -1.55
C GLN A 162 27.25 11.58 -1.40
N ALA A 163 26.59 12.53 -0.72
CA ALA A 163 27.12 13.87 -0.47
C ALA A 163 28.42 13.90 0.38
N LYS A 164 28.88 12.76 0.92
CA LYS A 164 30.14 12.63 1.68
C LYS A 164 31.31 12.10 0.85
N ARG A 165 31.17 11.90 -0.46
CA ARG A 165 32.19 11.33 -1.33
C ARG A 165 32.84 12.34 -2.28
N ASP A 166 32.37 13.57 -2.29
CA ASP A 166 32.97 14.74 -2.96
C ASP A 166 33.62 15.67 -1.92
#